data_6f12a112cd301eddbfdb435f6daeca2d
#
_entry.id   6f12a112cd301eddbfdb435f6daeca2d
#
_cell.length_a   1.000
_cell.length_b   1.000
_cell.length_c   1.000
_cell.angle_alpha   90.00
_cell.angle_beta   90.00
_cell.angle_gamma   90.00
#
_symmetry.space_group_name_H-M   'P 1'
#
loop_
_entity.id
_entity.type
_entity.pdbx_description
1 polymer ?
#
loop_
_entity_poly.entity_id
_entity_poly.type
_entity_poly.pdbx_seq_one_letter_code
_entity_poly.pdbx_strand_id
1 'polypeptide(L)'
;MEFLSLVIVVLAAFLTPIIVNRLNINFLPVVVAEILMGIVIGNSFLNIVERDSILNILSTLGFIFLMFLSGLEIDFKAFKKDKRARQGQNDDESSIPGHLNLALTVFAFIMIISILLAYVFKWLGLVDDVLLMVIIISTISLGVVVPTLKEMNIMRTTIGQFILLVAVLADLVTMILLTVYGAINGQGGSTIWLIGILVVFTAISYILGVQFKRMSFLQKLMDGTTQIGIRAVFALIILLVALAEGVGAENILGAFLAGVVVSLLNPDEEMVEKLDSFGYGFFIPIFFIMVGVDLNIPSLIKEPKLLIIIPILIVAFIISKLIPVMFIRRWFDMKTTIASAFLLTSTLSLVIAAAKISERLNAISAETSGILILSAVITCVFVPIIFKKLFPVPDEFNRKIEVSLIGKNQLTIPIAQNLTSQLYDVTLYYRKDLSDRRQLSDDITMIEIADYEQDVLERLGLFDRDIVVCATNDDDINRKVAKLAKTHQVEHVICRLESTTDDTELVDSGIEIFSSYLSNKILLKGLIETPNMLNLLSNVETSLYEIQMLNYKYENIQLRNFPFGGDIIFVRIIRNNESIVPHGYTQLRYGDRLIVTGAKEYVDELKQELEFYF
;
A
#
# COMPACT_ATOMS: atom_id res chain seq x y z
N MET A 1 28.85 25.00 -18.14
CA MET A 1 27.39 25.09 -17.93
C MET A 1 26.73 23.73 -17.74
N GLU A 2 27.39 22.63 -18.15
CA GLU A 2 26.81 21.25 -18.01
C GLU A 2 26.41 20.87 -16.57
N PHE A 3 27.20 21.20 -15.56
CA PHE A 3 26.85 20.93 -14.17
C PHE A 3 25.70 21.77 -13.61
N LEU A 4 25.38 22.93 -14.21
CA LEU A 4 24.31 23.79 -13.70
C LEU A 4 22.94 23.15 -13.94
N SER A 5 22.70 22.63 -15.16
CA SER A 5 21.45 21.92 -15.49
C SER A 5 21.27 20.68 -14.60
N LEU A 6 22.35 19.92 -14.34
CA LEU A 6 22.33 18.78 -13.44
C LEU A 6 21.95 19.20 -12.00
N VAL A 7 22.57 20.26 -11.48
CA VAL A 7 22.24 20.76 -10.12
C VAL A 7 20.78 21.18 -10.03
N ILE A 8 20.25 21.88 -11.05
CA ILE A 8 18.84 22.30 -11.06
C ILE A 8 17.90 21.09 -11.05
N VAL A 9 18.18 20.07 -11.87
CA VAL A 9 17.34 18.86 -11.94
C VAL A 9 17.38 18.07 -10.62
N VAL A 10 18.57 17.89 -10.04
CA VAL A 10 18.69 17.18 -8.74
C VAL A 10 18.03 17.96 -7.60
N LEU A 11 18.18 19.30 -7.58
CA LEU A 11 17.48 20.14 -6.60
C LEU A 11 15.96 20.09 -6.81
N ALA A 12 15.48 20.09 -8.04
CA ALA A 12 14.07 19.93 -8.34
C ALA A 12 13.55 18.58 -7.85
N ALA A 13 14.29 17.47 -8.06
CA ALA A 13 13.96 16.15 -7.55
C ALA A 13 13.86 16.13 -6.02
N PHE A 14 14.80 16.78 -5.34
CA PHE A 14 14.79 16.89 -3.88
C PHE A 14 13.64 17.76 -3.34
N LEU A 15 13.37 18.89 -4.00
CA LEU A 15 12.38 19.86 -3.50
C LEU A 15 10.93 19.44 -3.79
N THR A 16 10.69 18.69 -4.87
CA THR A 16 9.32 18.32 -5.30
C THR A 16 8.52 17.61 -4.21
N PRO A 17 8.97 16.52 -3.57
CA PRO A 17 8.20 15.86 -2.52
C PRO A 17 8.00 16.76 -1.29
N ILE A 18 8.97 17.62 -0.96
CA ILE A 18 8.86 18.58 0.15
C ILE A 18 7.76 19.61 -0.14
N ILE A 19 7.70 20.12 -1.37
CA ILE A 19 6.69 21.11 -1.79
C ILE A 19 5.29 20.46 -1.75
N VAL A 20 5.15 19.25 -2.30
CA VAL A 20 3.88 18.51 -2.32
C VAL A 20 3.36 18.29 -0.89
N ASN A 21 4.23 17.83 0.01
CA ASN A 21 3.89 17.60 1.42
C ASN A 21 3.55 18.90 2.15
N ARG A 22 4.35 19.96 1.97
CA ARG A 22 4.12 21.25 2.65
C ARG A 22 2.84 21.95 2.19
N LEU A 23 2.43 21.75 0.94
CA LEU A 23 1.18 22.28 0.40
C LEU A 23 -0.03 21.39 0.71
N ASN A 24 0.15 20.26 1.43
CA ASN A 24 -0.88 19.27 1.73
C ASN A 24 -1.61 18.77 0.46
N ILE A 25 -0.89 18.66 -0.67
CA ILE A 25 -1.44 18.16 -1.94
C ILE A 25 -1.32 16.62 -1.95
N ASN A 26 -1.87 15.96 -0.94
CA ASN A 26 -1.75 14.50 -0.76
C ASN A 26 -2.42 13.67 -1.86
N PHE A 27 -3.28 14.29 -2.67
CA PHE A 27 -3.92 13.62 -3.81
C PHE A 27 -3.03 13.51 -5.06
N LEU A 28 -1.89 14.24 -5.11
CA LEU A 28 -1.00 14.26 -6.26
C LEU A 28 0.14 13.25 -6.07
N PRO A 29 0.23 12.19 -6.89
CA PRO A 29 1.39 11.29 -6.86
C PRO A 29 2.70 12.07 -7.06
N VAL A 30 3.73 11.76 -6.28
CA VAL A 30 5.03 12.44 -6.34
C VAL A 30 5.62 12.41 -7.76
N VAL A 31 5.50 11.29 -8.44
CA VAL A 31 5.93 11.11 -9.84
C VAL A 31 5.31 12.14 -10.79
N VAL A 32 4.02 12.40 -10.61
CA VAL A 32 3.32 13.42 -11.42
C VAL A 32 3.81 14.82 -11.09
N ALA A 33 4.05 15.10 -9.80
CA ALA A 33 4.63 16.37 -9.36
C ALA A 33 6.04 16.60 -9.94
N GLU A 34 6.85 15.56 -10.04
CA GLU A 34 8.18 15.58 -10.68
C GLU A 34 8.08 15.94 -12.16
N ILE A 35 7.15 15.35 -12.90
CA ILE A 35 6.91 15.71 -14.31
C ILE A 35 6.45 17.17 -14.43
N LEU A 36 5.52 17.62 -13.58
CA LEU A 36 5.06 18.99 -13.57
C LEU A 36 6.19 19.98 -13.22
N MET A 37 7.05 19.64 -12.27
CA MET A 37 8.23 20.42 -11.97
C MET A 37 9.18 20.49 -13.18
N GLY A 38 9.39 19.36 -13.88
CA GLY A 38 10.13 19.31 -15.12
C GLY A 38 9.57 20.23 -16.20
N ILE A 39 8.24 20.28 -16.37
CA ILE A 39 7.56 21.19 -17.30
C ILE A 39 7.85 22.65 -16.92
N VAL A 40 7.86 22.99 -15.63
CA VAL A 40 8.12 24.35 -15.15
C VAL A 40 9.55 24.79 -15.44
N ILE A 41 10.56 23.95 -15.14
CA ILE A 41 11.98 24.31 -15.34
C ILE A 41 12.48 24.08 -16.75
N GLY A 42 11.75 23.32 -17.56
CA GLY A 42 12.08 22.93 -18.93
C GLY A 42 11.62 23.94 -19.99
N ASN A 43 11.59 23.44 -21.23
CA ASN A 43 11.30 24.19 -22.45
C ASN A 43 9.90 24.84 -22.49
N SER A 44 8.98 24.40 -21.63
CA SER A 44 7.60 24.88 -21.62
C SER A 44 7.46 26.24 -20.94
N PHE A 45 8.25 26.54 -19.89
CA PHE A 45 8.09 27.79 -19.10
C PHE A 45 9.42 28.52 -18.90
N LEU A 46 10.29 28.07 -17.98
CA LEU A 46 11.47 28.80 -17.56
C LEU A 46 12.66 28.61 -18.50
N ASN A 47 12.73 27.50 -19.21
CA ASN A 47 13.82 27.12 -20.13
C ASN A 47 15.23 27.30 -19.51
N ILE A 48 15.38 26.87 -18.23
CA ILE A 48 16.65 26.99 -17.48
C ILE A 48 17.47 25.72 -17.48
N VAL A 49 16.91 24.60 -17.95
CA VAL A 49 17.59 23.31 -18.07
C VAL A 49 17.89 23.02 -19.53
N GLU A 50 19.14 22.91 -19.84
CA GLU A 50 19.62 22.44 -21.14
C GLU A 50 19.98 20.96 -21.06
N ARG A 51 19.59 20.20 -22.08
CA ARG A 51 19.86 18.77 -22.17
C ARG A 51 21.34 18.54 -22.51
N ASP A 52 22.05 17.95 -21.55
CA ASP A 52 23.46 17.58 -21.72
C ASP A 52 23.68 16.05 -21.72
N SER A 53 24.92 15.61 -21.98
CA SER A 53 25.24 14.18 -22.00
C SER A 53 25.08 13.49 -20.64
N ILE A 54 25.34 14.19 -19.53
CA ILE A 54 25.27 13.65 -18.18
C ILE A 54 23.79 13.43 -17.80
N LEU A 55 22.92 14.42 -18.04
CA LEU A 55 21.49 14.31 -17.79
C LEU A 55 20.84 13.22 -18.65
N ASN A 56 21.28 13.05 -19.90
CA ASN A 56 20.85 11.97 -20.77
C ASN A 56 21.18 10.58 -20.19
N ILE A 57 22.41 10.41 -19.70
CA ILE A 57 22.83 9.15 -19.07
C ILE A 57 22.03 8.89 -17.79
N LEU A 58 21.89 9.89 -16.92
CA LEU A 58 21.14 9.74 -15.67
C LEU A 58 19.65 9.49 -15.91
N SER A 59 19.04 10.17 -16.87
CA SER A 59 17.66 9.94 -17.27
C SER A 59 17.47 8.52 -17.82
N THR A 60 18.41 8.04 -18.65
CA THR A 60 18.38 6.66 -19.17
C THR A 60 18.53 5.63 -18.04
N LEU A 61 19.43 5.87 -17.09
CA LEU A 61 19.58 5.03 -15.90
C LEU A 61 18.30 5.04 -15.05
N GLY A 62 17.67 6.21 -14.87
CA GLY A 62 16.40 6.33 -14.18
C GLY A 62 15.31 5.49 -14.84
N PHE A 63 15.25 5.49 -16.16
CA PHE A 63 14.31 4.68 -16.91
C PHE A 63 14.61 3.17 -16.82
N ILE A 64 15.88 2.78 -16.88
CA ILE A 64 16.33 1.40 -16.67
C ILE A 64 15.93 0.93 -15.27
N PHE A 65 16.15 1.75 -14.24
CA PHE A 65 15.75 1.43 -12.88
C PHE A 65 14.24 1.32 -12.71
N LEU A 66 13.47 2.21 -13.31
CA LEU A 66 12.01 2.15 -13.29
C LEU A 66 11.51 0.82 -13.86
N MET A 67 12.06 0.39 -14.99
CA MET A 67 11.67 -0.86 -15.63
C MET A 67 12.16 -2.09 -14.86
N PHE A 68 13.33 -2.02 -14.26
CA PHE A 68 13.85 -3.07 -13.38
C PHE A 68 12.92 -3.24 -12.15
N LEU A 69 12.56 -2.15 -11.48
CA LEU A 69 11.65 -2.22 -10.33
C LEU A 69 10.26 -2.71 -10.72
N SER A 70 9.72 -2.29 -11.86
CA SER A 70 8.47 -2.86 -12.40
C SER A 70 8.55 -4.38 -12.60
N GLY A 71 9.69 -4.91 -13.04
CA GLY A 71 9.92 -6.35 -13.13
C GLY A 71 10.08 -7.03 -11.77
N LEU A 72 10.68 -6.34 -10.81
CA LEU A 72 10.90 -6.83 -9.44
C LEU A 72 9.59 -6.90 -8.64
N GLU A 73 8.67 -5.95 -8.83
CA GLU A 73 7.36 -5.89 -8.17
C GLU A 73 6.41 -7.04 -8.55
N ILE A 74 6.72 -7.81 -9.61
CA ILE A 74 5.88 -8.94 -10.01
C ILE A 74 5.96 -10.06 -8.97
N ASP A 75 4.90 -10.24 -8.18
CA ASP A 75 4.79 -11.37 -7.26
C ASP A 75 4.25 -12.62 -7.95
N PHE A 76 5.17 -13.51 -8.34
CA PHE A 76 4.82 -14.80 -8.95
C PHE A 76 4.11 -15.77 -8.00
N LYS A 77 4.12 -15.50 -6.67
CA LYS A 77 3.40 -16.32 -5.68
C LYS A 77 1.90 -16.04 -5.75
N ALA A 78 1.51 -14.81 -6.04
CA ALA A 78 0.11 -14.43 -6.24
C ALA A 78 -0.56 -15.20 -7.38
N PHE A 79 0.22 -15.69 -8.37
CA PHE A 79 -0.27 -16.52 -9.47
C PHE A 79 -0.37 -18.02 -9.12
N LYS A 80 0.19 -18.47 -8.00
CA LYS A 80 0.05 -19.89 -7.57
C LYS A 80 -1.34 -20.08 -6.99
N LYS A 81 -2.11 -20.94 -7.65
CA LYS A 81 -3.46 -21.34 -7.26
C LYS A 81 -3.46 -21.85 -5.82
N ASP A 82 -4.11 -21.11 -4.94
CA ASP A 82 -4.27 -21.53 -3.55
C ASP A 82 -5.26 -22.70 -3.49
N LYS A 83 -4.72 -23.91 -3.54
CA LYS A 83 -5.51 -25.17 -3.43
C LYS A 83 -6.09 -25.38 -2.02
N ARG A 84 -5.66 -24.59 -1.03
CA ARG A 84 -6.04 -24.74 0.38
C ARG A 84 -7.25 -23.89 0.77
N ALA A 85 -7.57 -22.82 0.04
CA ALA A 85 -8.72 -21.96 0.32
C ALA A 85 -10.09 -22.64 0.11
N ARG A 86 -10.14 -23.87 -0.44
CA ARG A 86 -11.42 -24.59 -0.66
C ARG A 86 -11.90 -25.44 0.52
N GLN A 87 -11.18 -25.50 1.63
CA GLN A 87 -11.54 -26.40 2.74
C GLN A 87 -12.11 -25.72 3.99
N GLY A 88 -12.30 -24.39 3.99
CA GLY A 88 -12.74 -23.70 5.21
C GLY A 88 -13.70 -22.51 5.00
N GLN A 89 -14.19 -22.27 3.78
CA GLN A 89 -15.11 -21.16 3.56
C GLN A 89 -16.58 -21.56 3.75
N ASN A 90 -17.31 -20.73 4.51
CA ASN A 90 -18.76 -20.79 4.66
C ASN A 90 -19.45 -20.69 3.28
N ASP A 91 -20.55 -21.40 3.09
CA ASP A 91 -21.26 -21.64 1.83
C ASP A 91 -21.75 -20.37 1.07
N ASP A 92 -21.72 -19.17 1.67
CA ASP A 92 -22.21 -17.93 1.05
C ASP A 92 -21.17 -17.20 0.17
N GLU A 93 -19.85 -17.42 0.36
CA GLU A 93 -18.79 -16.84 -0.51
C GLU A 93 -18.40 -17.74 -1.70
N SER A 94 -18.96 -18.92 -1.82
CA SER A 94 -18.63 -19.91 -2.86
C SER A 94 -19.02 -19.50 -4.29
N SER A 95 -19.63 -18.33 -4.49
CA SER A 95 -20.09 -17.84 -5.81
C SER A 95 -19.08 -17.01 -6.59
N ILE A 96 -17.98 -16.53 -5.95
CA ILE A 96 -16.95 -15.72 -6.64
C ILE A 96 -15.93 -16.65 -7.32
N PRO A 97 -15.71 -16.53 -8.63
CA PRO A 97 -14.62 -17.24 -9.30
C PRO A 97 -13.29 -16.87 -8.65
N GLY A 98 -12.33 -17.81 -8.59
CA GLY A 98 -11.00 -17.50 -8.04
C GLY A 98 -10.45 -16.18 -8.63
N HIS A 99 -9.93 -15.30 -7.77
CA HIS A 99 -9.51 -13.93 -8.12
C HIS A 99 -8.67 -13.86 -9.40
N LEU A 100 -7.77 -14.82 -9.60
CA LEU A 100 -6.93 -14.88 -10.80
C LEU A 100 -7.74 -15.13 -12.08
N ASN A 101 -8.71 -16.05 -12.05
CA ASN A 101 -9.52 -16.35 -13.23
C ASN A 101 -10.41 -15.16 -13.60
N LEU A 102 -10.94 -14.46 -12.60
CA LEU A 102 -11.72 -13.25 -12.79
C LEU A 102 -10.85 -12.13 -13.38
N ALA A 103 -9.66 -11.90 -12.82
CA ALA A 103 -8.73 -10.90 -13.33
C ALA A 103 -8.27 -11.20 -14.77
N LEU A 104 -7.94 -12.46 -15.08
CA LEU A 104 -7.60 -12.88 -16.45
C LEU A 104 -8.74 -12.64 -17.44
N THR A 105 -9.98 -12.96 -17.04
CA THR A 105 -11.16 -12.76 -17.89
C THR A 105 -11.37 -11.27 -18.17
N VAL A 106 -11.36 -10.44 -17.13
CA VAL A 106 -11.56 -8.99 -17.26
C VAL A 106 -10.43 -8.38 -18.08
N PHE A 107 -9.18 -8.77 -17.85
CA PHE A 107 -8.05 -8.27 -18.63
C PHE A 107 -8.12 -8.69 -20.10
N ALA A 108 -8.54 -9.92 -20.41
CA ALA A 108 -8.77 -10.34 -21.79
C ALA A 108 -9.83 -9.48 -22.50
N PHE A 109 -10.90 -9.11 -21.80
CA PHE A 109 -11.89 -8.17 -22.33
C PHE A 109 -11.32 -6.76 -22.50
N ILE A 110 -10.47 -6.27 -21.57
CA ILE A 110 -9.75 -4.99 -21.72
C ILE A 110 -8.92 -5.02 -23.02
N MET A 111 -8.19 -6.10 -23.27
CA MET A 111 -7.39 -6.25 -24.50
C MET A 111 -8.26 -6.19 -25.75
N ILE A 112 -9.38 -6.92 -25.79
CA ILE A 112 -10.29 -6.93 -26.94
C ILE A 112 -10.83 -5.52 -27.21
N ILE A 113 -11.31 -4.81 -26.18
CA ILE A 113 -11.83 -3.45 -26.34
C ILE A 113 -10.72 -2.47 -26.73
N SER A 114 -9.50 -2.63 -26.19
CA SER A 114 -8.35 -1.81 -26.58
C SER A 114 -7.99 -1.99 -28.05
N ILE A 115 -8.07 -3.21 -28.59
CA ILE A 115 -7.87 -3.49 -30.01
C ILE A 115 -8.95 -2.78 -30.85
N LEU A 116 -10.21 -2.89 -30.46
CA LEU A 116 -11.31 -2.23 -31.18
C LEU A 116 -11.13 -0.70 -31.17
N LEU A 117 -10.81 -0.12 -30.03
CA LEU A 117 -10.56 1.33 -29.91
C LEU A 117 -9.34 1.76 -30.73
N ALA A 118 -8.26 0.98 -30.75
CA ALA A 118 -7.08 1.29 -31.56
C ALA A 118 -7.41 1.35 -33.06
N TYR A 119 -8.26 0.43 -33.57
CA TYR A 119 -8.75 0.50 -34.94
C TYR A 119 -9.65 1.72 -35.19
N VAL A 120 -10.43 2.17 -34.19
CA VAL A 120 -11.22 3.41 -34.30
C VAL A 120 -10.29 4.61 -34.41
N PHE A 121 -9.21 4.69 -33.63
CA PHE A 121 -8.20 5.76 -33.71
C PHE A 121 -7.55 5.81 -35.11
N LYS A 122 -7.23 4.65 -35.68
CA LYS A 122 -6.69 4.55 -37.03
C LYS A 122 -7.73 5.00 -38.08
N TRP A 123 -8.97 4.58 -37.92
CA TRP A 123 -10.05 4.97 -38.85
C TRP A 123 -10.34 6.48 -38.82
N LEU A 124 -10.21 7.11 -37.65
CA LEU A 124 -10.34 8.55 -37.49
C LEU A 124 -9.08 9.31 -37.97
N GLY A 125 -8.02 8.62 -38.39
CA GLY A 125 -6.77 9.24 -38.83
C GLY A 125 -6.03 10.00 -37.74
N LEU A 126 -6.22 9.60 -36.45
CA LEU A 126 -5.60 10.23 -35.30
C LEU A 126 -4.21 9.65 -35.01
N VAL A 127 -4.07 8.33 -35.17
CA VAL A 127 -2.79 7.61 -34.99
C VAL A 127 -2.78 6.41 -35.94
N ASP A 128 -1.70 6.24 -36.71
CA ASP A 128 -1.62 5.17 -37.71
C ASP A 128 -1.21 3.81 -37.10
N ASP A 129 -0.48 3.83 -36.00
CA ASP A 129 0.08 2.64 -35.37
C ASP A 129 -0.90 1.99 -34.38
N VAL A 130 -1.58 0.94 -34.88
CA VAL A 130 -2.57 0.19 -34.09
C VAL A 130 -1.95 -0.52 -32.89
N LEU A 131 -0.75 -1.13 -33.05
CA LEU A 131 -0.15 -1.91 -32.00
C LEU A 131 0.28 -1.02 -30.82
N LEU A 132 0.86 0.15 -31.13
CA LEU A 132 1.18 1.17 -30.14
C LEU A 132 -0.06 1.59 -29.36
N MET A 133 -1.17 1.88 -30.08
CA MET A 133 -2.40 2.30 -29.41
C MET A 133 -3.01 1.19 -28.55
N VAL A 134 -2.94 -0.08 -28.97
CA VAL A 134 -3.37 -1.21 -28.13
C VAL A 134 -2.58 -1.25 -26.82
N ILE A 135 -1.26 -1.12 -26.89
CA ILE A 135 -0.39 -1.11 -25.71
C ILE A 135 -0.78 0.04 -24.78
N ILE A 136 -0.89 1.26 -25.32
CA ILE A 136 -1.19 2.47 -24.55
C ILE A 136 -2.59 2.41 -23.93
N ILE A 137 -3.60 1.94 -24.66
CA ILE A 137 -4.98 1.88 -24.15
C ILE A 137 -5.16 0.75 -23.14
N SER A 138 -4.47 -0.39 -23.27
CA SER A 138 -4.66 -1.56 -22.39
C SER A 138 -3.85 -1.51 -21.11
N THR A 139 -2.79 -0.69 -21.03
CA THR A 139 -1.92 -0.62 -19.86
C THR A 139 -2.62 -0.03 -18.63
N ILE A 140 -2.12 -0.41 -17.45
CA ILE A 140 -2.57 0.06 -16.13
C ILE A 140 -1.31 0.28 -15.28
N SER A 141 -1.23 1.39 -14.57
CA SER A 141 -0.05 1.75 -13.77
C SER A 141 -0.14 1.19 -12.35
N LEU A 142 0.71 0.22 -12.00
CA LEU A 142 0.86 -0.25 -10.61
C LEU A 142 1.31 0.87 -9.67
N GLY A 143 2.21 1.75 -10.12
CA GLY A 143 2.71 2.88 -9.33
C GLY A 143 1.64 3.89 -8.89
N VAL A 144 0.42 3.83 -9.42
CA VAL A 144 -0.74 4.63 -8.98
C VAL A 144 -1.76 3.77 -8.25
N VAL A 145 -1.99 2.55 -8.72
CA VAL A 145 -2.98 1.62 -8.13
C VAL A 145 -2.58 1.21 -6.72
N VAL A 146 -1.35 0.72 -6.53
CA VAL A 146 -0.88 0.20 -5.24
C VAL A 146 -0.91 1.26 -4.12
N PRO A 147 -0.34 2.46 -4.29
CA PRO A 147 -0.43 3.51 -3.26
C PRO A 147 -1.88 3.89 -2.93
N THR A 148 -2.75 3.98 -3.95
CA THR A 148 -4.16 4.34 -3.75
C THR A 148 -4.90 3.28 -2.93
N LEU A 149 -4.70 1.98 -3.21
CA LEU A 149 -5.28 0.88 -2.44
C LEU A 149 -4.73 0.82 -1.00
N LYS A 150 -3.43 1.08 -0.82
CA LYS A 150 -2.78 1.14 0.51
C LYS A 150 -3.34 2.29 1.35
N GLU A 151 -3.45 3.48 0.78
CA GLU A 151 -3.97 4.67 1.47
C GLU A 151 -5.42 4.50 1.94
N MET A 152 -6.22 3.74 1.18
CA MET A 152 -7.60 3.43 1.55
C MET A 152 -7.74 2.15 2.41
N ASN A 153 -6.63 1.50 2.76
CA ASN A 153 -6.59 0.24 3.52
C ASN A 153 -7.40 -0.92 2.91
N ILE A 154 -7.66 -0.89 1.59
CA ILE A 154 -8.45 -1.91 0.89
C ILE A 154 -7.59 -2.90 0.08
N MET A 155 -6.27 -2.80 0.15
CA MET A 155 -5.36 -3.65 -0.63
C MET A 155 -5.57 -5.15 -0.40
N ARG A 156 -5.98 -5.53 0.82
CA ARG A 156 -6.18 -6.94 1.22
C ARG A 156 -7.62 -7.44 1.02
N THR A 157 -8.56 -6.55 0.71
CA THR A 157 -9.94 -6.93 0.43
C THR A 157 -10.05 -7.71 -0.88
N THR A 158 -11.13 -8.49 -1.04
CA THR A 158 -11.44 -9.24 -2.28
C THR A 158 -11.38 -8.35 -3.52
N ILE A 159 -11.95 -7.13 -3.43
CA ILE A 159 -11.94 -6.17 -4.53
C ILE A 159 -10.55 -5.55 -4.75
N GLY A 160 -9.82 -5.24 -3.68
CA GLY A 160 -8.45 -4.72 -3.77
C GLY A 160 -7.50 -5.72 -4.43
N GLN A 161 -7.58 -7.00 -4.06
CA GLN A 161 -6.82 -8.09 -4.67
C GLN A 161 -7.19 -8.28 -6.15
N PHE A 162 -8.47 -8.17 -6.50
CA PHE A 162 -8.91 -8.21 -7.88
C PHE A 162 -8.29 -7.05 -8.70
N ILE A 163 -8.40 -5.81 -8.21
CA ILE A 163 -7.83 -4.62 -8.88
C ILE A 163 -6.32 -4.79 -9.06
N LEU A 164 -5.62 -5.21 -8.01
CA LEU A 164 -4.17 -5.46 -8.03
C LEU A 164 -3.79 -6.49 -9.09
N LEU A 165 -4.48 -7.64 -9.12
CA LEU A 165 -4.19 -8.71 -10.09
C LEU A 165 -4.44 -8.26 -11.54
N VAL A 166 -5.51 -7.49 -11.80
CA VAL A 166 -5.76 -6.93 -13.14
C VAL A 166 -4.65 -5.97 -13.54
N ALA A 167 -4.19 -5.10 -12.63
CA ALA A 167 -3.12 -4.16 -12.88
C ALA A 167 -1.78 -4.86 -13.15
N VAL A 168 -1.42 -5.88 -12.35
CA VAL A 168 -0.21 -6.70 -12.55
C VAL A 168 -0.24 -7.41 -13.90
N LEU A 169 -1.38 -8.02 -14.27
CA LEU A 169 -1.54 -8.68 -15.57
C LEU A 169 -1.40 -7.69 -16.72
N ALA A 170 -2.00 -6.51 -16.57
CA ALA A 170 -1.93 -5.47 -17.59
C ALA A 170 -0.48 -5.01 -17.80
N ASP A 171 0.24 -4.70 -16.72
CA ASP A 171 1.62 -4.22 -16.79
C ASP A 171 2.55 -5.29 -17.41
N LEU A 172 2.44 -6.54 -16.96
CA LEU A 172 3.22 -7.66 -17.50
C LEU A 172 2.97 -7.87 -19.01
N VAL A 173 1.71 -7.98 -19.43
CA VAL A 173 1.38 -8.29 -20.82
C VAL A 173 1.71 -7.12 -21.74
N THR A 174 1.40 -5.90 -21.34
CA THR A 174 1.69 -4.71 -22.14
C THR A 174 3.16 -4.42 -22.25
N MET A 175 3.98 -4.75 -21.22
CA MET A 175 5.43 -4.69 -21.29
C MET A 175 6.00 -5.70 -22.31
N ILE A 176 5.49 -6.94 -22.33
CA ILE A 176 5.87 -7.93 -23.35
C ILE A 176 5.48 -7.44 -24.76
N LEU A 177 4.28 -6.88 -24.90
CA LEU A 177 3.82 -6.32 -26.18
C LEU A 177 4.67 -5.14 -26.62
N LEU A 178 5.08 -4.25 -25.71
CA LEU A 178 5.98 -3.13 -26.00
C LEU A 178 7.34 -3.61 -26.48
N THR A 179 7.84 -4.68 -25.89
CA THR A 179 9.07 -5.35 -26.32
C THR A 179 8.97 -5.86 -27.74
N VAL A 180 7.87 -6.58 -28.05
CA VAL A 180 7.60 -7.09 -29.41
C VAL A 180 7.45 -5.91 -30.39
N TYR A 181 6.79 -4.84 -29.97
CA TYR A 181 6.66 -3.61 -30.75
C TYR A 181 8.01 -2.99 -31.10
N GLY A 182 8.90 -2.83 -30.11
CA GLY A 182 10.24 -2.31 -30.33
C GLY A 182 11.07 -3.18 -31.30
N ALA A 183 10.93 -4.50 -31.19
CA ALA A 183 11.61 -5.43 -32.07
C ALA A 183 11.11 -5.43 -33.52
N ILE A 184 9.82 -5.23 -33.74
CA ILE A 184 9.23 -5.18 -35.09
C ILE A 184 9.61 -3.88 -35.81
N ASN A 185 9.62 -2.76 -35.08
CA ASN A 185 9.87 -1.43 -35.66
C ASN A 185 11.35 -1.00 -35.59
N GLY A 186 12.22 -1.75 -34.88
CA GLY A 186 13.65 -1.54 -34.84
C GLY A 186 14.34 -1.88 -36.17
N GLN A 187 15.55 -1.34 -36.39
CA GLN A 187 16.32 -1.54 -37.60
C GLN A 187 16.83 -2.99 -37.72
N GLY A 188 16.03 -3.89 -38.27
CA GLY A 188 16.44 -5.24 -38.64
C GLY A 188 15.34 -6.28 -38.49
N GLY A 189 14.64 -6.62 -39.57
CA GLY A 189 13.58 -7.64 -39.60
C GLY A 189 14.00 -9.08 -39.23
N SER A 190 15.25 -9.31 -38.82
CA SER A 190 15.77 -10.57 -38.29
C SER A 190 15.70 -10.68 -36.75
N THR A 191 15.14 -9.67 -36.08
CA THR A 191 15.32 -9.44 -34.64
C THR A 191 14.42 -10.31 -33.73
N ILE A 192 13.34 -10.88 -34.28
CA ILE A 192 12.40 -11.67 -33.44
C ILE A 192 13.06 -12.91 -32.84
N TRP A 193 13.95 -13.61 -33.57
CA TRP A 193 14.65 -14.75 -33.04
C TRP A 193 15.72 -14.37 -32.00
N LEU A 194 16.25 -13.13 -32.07
CA LEU A 194 17.18 -12.57 -31.11
C LEU A 194 16.55 -12.33 -29.74
N ILE A 195 15.24 -11.98 -29.69
CA ILE A 195 14.47 -11.96 -28.44
C ILE A 195 14.44 -13.36 -27.80
N GLY A 196 14.34 -14.41 -28.62
CA GLY A 196 14.46 -15.79 -28.13
C GLY A 196 15.82 -16.05 -27.44
N ILE A 197 16.92 -15.51 -27.96
CA ILE A 197 18.26 -15.60 -27.32
C ILE A 197 18.24 -14.87 -25.97
N LEU A 198 17.65 -13.69 -25.90
CA LEU A 198 17.58 -12.91 -24.65
C LEU A 198 16.75 -13.65 -23.59
N VAL A 199 15.61 -14.25 -23.98
CA VAL A 199 14.79 -15.08 -23.08
C VAL A 199 15.57 -16.30 -22.59
N VAL A 200 16.29 -16.99 -23.47
CA VAL A 200 17.15 -18.13 -23.11
C VAL A 200 18.24 -17.68 -22.13
N PHE A 201 18.90 -16.55 -22.39
CA PHE A 201 19.92 -16.03 -21.50
C PHE A 201 19.36 -15.62 -20.14
N THR A 202 18.18 -15.03 -20.11
CA THR A 202 17.43 -14.72 -18.88
C THR A 202 17.12 -15.99 -18.09
N ALA A 203 16.65 -17.04 -18.76
CA ALA A 203 16.43 -18.34 -18.13
C ALA A 203 17.73 -18.97 -17.58
N ILE A 204 18.84 -18.85 -18.30
CA ILE A 204 20.16 -19.29 -17.84
C ILE A 204 20.59 -18.47 -16.61
N SER A 205 20.42 -17.16 -16.63
CA SER A 205 20.73 -16.27 -15.49
C SER A 205 19.92 -16.64 -14.25
N TYR A 206 18.64 -16.97 -14.42
CA TYR A 206 17.81 -17.47 -13.34
C TYR A 206 18.31 -18.80 -12.78
N ILE A 207 18.60 -19.79 -13.65
CA ILE A 207 19.10 -21.12 -13.24
C ILE A 207 20.42 -20.97 -12.48
N LEU A 208 21.34 -20.15 -12.99
CA LEU A 208 22.60 -19.84 -12.31
C LEU A 208 22.34 -19.19 -10.95
N GLY A 209 21.46 -18.20 -10.86
CA GLY A 209 21.07 -17.54 -9.60
C GLY A 209 20.55 -18.55 -8.57
N VAL A 210 19.67 -19.49 -8.97
CA VAL A 210 19.17 -20.55 -8.09
C VAL A 210 20.29 -21.48 -7.62
N GLN A 211 21.23 -21.83 -8.51
CA GLN A 211 22.38 -22.67 -8.14
C GLN A 211 23.32 -21.93 -7.18
N PHE A 212 23.60 -20.65 -7.42
CA PHE A 212 24.40 -19.79 -6.53
C PHE A 212 23.79 -19.68 -5.15
N LYS A 213 22.45 -19.52 -5.04
CA LYS A 213 21.74 -19.49 -3.75
C LYS A 213 21.85 -20.79 -2.95
N ARG A 214 22.08 -21.94 -3.60
CA ARG A 214 22.27 -23.26 -2.97
C ARG A 214 23.70 -23.55 -2.53
N MET A 215 24.69 -22.78 -2.98
CA MET A 215 26.09 -23.02 -2.63
C MET A 215 26.42 -22.39 -1.26
N SER A 216 26.60 -23.23 -0.23
CA SER A 216 26.90 -22.83 1.15
C SER A 216 28.19 -21.99 1.32
N PHE A 217 29.13 -22.11 0.37
CA PHE A 217 30.35 -21.28 0.36
C PHE A 217 30.06 -19.81 0.04
N LEU A 218 29.12 -19.55 -0.86
CA LEU A 218 28.72 -18.18 -1.23
C LEU A 218 27.82 -17.54 -0.15
N GLN A 219 26.99 -18.32 0.55
CA GLN A 219 26.27 -17.81 1.73
C GLN A 219 27.24 -17.28 2.79
N LYS A 220 28.32 -18.01 3.09
CA LYS A 220 29.35 -17.53 4.03
C LYS A 220 30.12 -16.28 3.57
N LEU A 221 30.26 -16.08 2.25
CA LEU A 221 30.83 -14.87 1.67
C LEU A 221 29.83 -13.70 1.70
N MET A 222 28.53 -13.98 1.59
CA MET A 222 27.46 -12.98 1.69
C MET A 222 27.28 -12.49 3.12
N ASP A 223 27.39 -13.38 4.12
CA ASP A 223 27.31 -13.03 5.55
C ASP A 223 28.46 -12.13 6.02
N GLY A 224 29.58 -12.09 5.27
CA GLY A 224 30.76 -11.25 5.60
C GLY A 224 30.79 -9.85 4.96
N THR A 225 29.95 -9.57 3.94
CA THR A 225 29.93 -8.29 3.24
C THR A 225 28.52 -7.93 2.79
N THR A 226 27.88 -7.06 3.53
CA THR A 226 26.47 -6.64 3.43
C THR A 226 26.01 -6.05 2.09
N GLN A 227 26.86 -6.00 1.05
CA GLN A 227 26.53 -5.35 -0.22
C GLN A 227 26.74 -6.21 -1.47
N ILE A 228 27.17 -7.47 -1.33
CA ILE A 228 27.43 -8.33 -2.50
C ILE A 228 26.14 -8.57 -3.31
N GLY A 229 25.02 -8.79 -2.65
CA GLY A 229 23.73 -8.99 -3.31
C GLY A 229 23.33 -7.81 -4.19
N ILE A 230 23.43 -6.60 -3.67
CA ILE A 230 23.13 -5.36 -4.42
C ILE A 230 24.05 -5.23 -5.63
N ARG A 231 25.37 -5.46 -5.44
CA ARG A 231 26.34 -5.43 -6.56
C ARG A 231 26.03 -6.46 -7.63
N ALA A 232 25.60 -7.67 -7.23
CA ALA A 232 25.19 -8.72 -8.17
C ALA A 232 23.95 -8.32 -8.98
N VAL A 233 22.97 -7.66 -8.34
CA VAL A 233 21.78 -7.14 -9.03
C VAL A 233 22.16 -6.04 -10.03
N PHE A 234 23.00 -5.08 -9.64
CA PHE A 234 23.48 -4.05 -10.58
C PHE A 234 24.24 -4.66 -11.76
N ALA A 235 25.11 -5.65 -11.49
CA ALA A 235 25.82 -6.35 -12.55
C ALA A 235 24.87 -7.09 -13.49
N LEU A 236 23.81 -7.72 -12.95
CA LEU A 236 22.78 -8.39 -13.73
C LEU A 236 21.98 -7.39 -14.60
N ILE A 237 21.59 -6.24 -14.05
CA ILE A 237 20.91 -5.18 -14.79
C ILE A 237 21.77 -4.75 -15.98
N ILE A 238 23.02 -4.36 -15.73
CA ILE A 238 23.93 -3.89 -16.79
C ILE A 238 24.17 -4.99 -17.83
N LEU A 239 24.35 -6.23 -17.41
CA LEU A 239 24.58 -7.37 -18.30
C LEU A 239 23.39 -7.62 -19.22
N LEU A 240 22.16 -7.68 -18.67
CA LEU A 240 20.96 -7.94 -19.47
C LEU A 240 20.60 -6.73 -20.36
N VAL A 241 20.84 -5.50 -19.90
CA VAL A 241 20.69 -4.28 -20.71
C VAL A 241 21.67 -4.29 -21.89
N ALA A 242 22.95 -4.57 -21.63
CA ALA A 242 23.97 -4.64 -22.70
C ALA A 242 23.68 -5.77 -23.70
N LEU A 243 23.18 -6.92 -23.22
CA LEU A 243 22.77 -8.01 -24.09
C LEU A 243 21.55 -7.63 -24.93
N ALA A 244 20.55 -6.97 -24.35
CA ALA A 244 19.40 -6.49 -25.09
C ALA A 244 19.82 -5.53 -26.20
N GLU A 245 20.70 -4.57 -25.91
CA GLU A 245 21.26 -3.64 -26.89
C GLU A 245 22.07 -4.40 -27.96
N GLY A 246 22.90 -5.36 -27.57
CA GLY A 246 23.73 -6.16 -28.50
C GLY A 246 22.92 -7.02 -29.46
N VAL A 247 21.69 -7.42 -29.09
CA VAL A 247 20.76 -8.15 -29.98
C VAL A 247 19.80 -7.21 -30.71
N GLY A 248 19.97 -5.88 -30.58
CA GLY A 248 19.12 -4.88 -31.23
C GLY A 248 17.73 -4.74 -30.59
N ALA A 249 17.55 -5.22 -29.36
CA ALA A 249 16.36 -4.98 -28.55
C ALA A 249 16.52 -3.70 -27.72
N GLU A 250 15.41 -3.13 -27.27
CA GLU A 250 15.44 -1.96 -26.40
C GLU A 250 16.04 -2.29 -25.01
N ASN A 251 16.86 -1.40 -24.49
CA ASN A 251 17.53 -1.50 -23.18
C ASN A 251 16.57 -1.82 -22.04
N ILE A 252 15.36 -1.33 -22.16
CA ILE A 252 14.23 -1.46 -21.23
C ILE A 252 13.85 -2.91 -20.99
N LEU A 253 13.88 -3.73 -22.05
CA LEU A 253 13.59 -5.15 -21.94
C LEU A 253 14.62 -5.85 -21.05
N GLY A 254 15.90 -5.57 -21.27
CA GLY A 254 16.98 -6.14 -20.45
C GLY A 254 16.80 -5.80 -18.98
N ALA A 255 16.47 -4.55 -18.67
CA ALA A 255 16.20 -4.08 -17.33
C ALA A 255 14.99 -4.79 -16.68
N PHE A 256 13.88 -4.85 -17.40
CA PHE A 256 12.67 -5.54 -16.94
C PHE A 256 12.91 -7.03 -16.65
N LEU A 257 13.61 -7.73 -17.57
CA LEU A 257 13.95 -9.13 -17.38
C LEU A 257 14.90 -9.35 -16.19
N ALA A 258 15.82 -8.40 -15.92
CA ALA A 258 16.64 -8.43 -14.72
C ALA A 258 15.79 -8.36 -13.46
N GLY A 259 14.79 -7.49 -13.43
CA GLY A 259 13.82 -7.39 -12.34
C GLY A 259 13.04 -8.70 -12.13
N VAL A 260 12.52 -9.28 -13.21
CA VAL A 260 11.83 -10.58 -13.19
C VAL A 260 12.73 -11.69 -12.63
N VAL A 261 13.99 -11.78 -13.06
CA VAL A 261 14.94 -12.77 -12.53
C VAL A 261 15.14 -12.60 -11.03
N VAL A 262 15.35 -11.36 -10.58
CA VAL A 262 15.54 -11.07 -9.15
C VAL A 262 14.28 -11.40 -8.35
N SER A 263 13.09 -11.03 -8.83
CA SER A 263 11.80 -11.41 -8.21
C SER A 263 11.64 -12.92 -8.07
N LEU A 264 11.92 -13.69 -9.13
CA LEU A 264 11.86 -15.16 -9.10
C LEU A 264 12.86 -15.79 -8.11
N LEU A 265 13.96 -15.12 -7.81
CA LEU A 265 14.93 -15.57 -6.82
C LEU A 265 14.48 -15.30 -5.38
N ASN A 266 13.33 -14.64 -5.17
CA ASN A 266 12.81 -14.23 -3.87
C ASN A 266 13.91 -13.53 -3.05
N PRO A 267 14.24 -12.28 -3.37
CA PRO A 267 15.19 -11.48 -2.59
C PRO A 267 14.65 -11.20 -1.19
N ASP A 268 15.56 -10.92 -0.27
CA ASP A 268 15.19 -10.48 1.07
C ASP A 268 14.59 -9.07 1.00
N GLU A 269 13.64 -8.75 1.87
CA GLU A 269 12.96 -7.44 1.90
C GLU A 269 13.94 -6.27 2.04
N GLU A 270 14.95 -6.41 2.90
CA GLU A 270 16.02 -5.42 3.06
C GLU A 270 16.77 -5.10 1.74
N MET A 271 16.94 -6.11 0.87
CA MET A 271 17.54 -5.91 -0.46
C MET A 271 16.59 -5.15 -1.37
N VAL A 272 15.28 -5.47 -1.35
CA VAL A 272 14.26 -4.79 -2.14
C VAL A 272 14.17 -3.33 -1.72
N GLU A 273 14.06 -3.03 -0.43
CA GLU A 273 14.04 -1.66 0.11
C GLU A 273 15.26 -0.84 -0.30
N LYS A 274 16.46 -1.44 -0.28
CA LYS A 274 17.67 -0.76 -0.74
C LYS A 274 17.63 -0.46 -2.24
N LEU A 275 17.15 -1.40 -3.05
CA LEU A 275 17.01 -1.19 -4.50
C LEU A 275 15.96 -0.10 -4.80
N ASP A 276 14.83 -0.12 -4.08
CA ASP A 276 13.81 0.92 -4.16
C ASP A 276 14.36 2.28 -3.76
N SER A 277 15.16 2.34 -2.68
CA SER A 277 15.79 3.58 -2.22
C SER A 277 16.75 4.17 -3.28
N PHE A 278 17.50 3.34 -4.01
CA PHE A 278 18.32 3.82 -5.13
C PHE A 278 17.47 4.27 -6.32
N GLY A 279 16.44 3.49 -6.66
CA GLY A 279 15.55 3.79 -7.78
C GLY A 279 14.73 5.05 -7.52
N TYR A 280 13.81 4.97 -6.56
CA TYR A 280 12.88 6.07 -6.23
C TYR A 280 13.53 7.23 -5.48
N GLY A 281 14.67 7.00 -4.79
CA GLY A 281 15.37 8.05 -4.06
C GLY A 281 16.26 8.94 -4.94
N PHE A 282 16.69 8.48 -6.13
CA PHE A 282 17.61 9.26 -6.94
C PHE A 282 17.37 9.16 -8.46
N PHE A 283 17.41 7.98 -9.05
CA PHE A 283 17.43 7.83 -10.51
C PHE A 283 16.07 8.12 -11.16
N ILE A 284 15.00 7.58 -10.62
CA ILE A 284 13.65 7.67 -11.19
C ILE A 284 13.10 9.10 -11.15
N PRO A 285 13.27 9.88 -10.07
CA PRO A 285 12.92 11.30 -10.04
C PRO A 285 13.58 12.12 -11.14
N ILE A 286 14.87 11.90 -11.38
CA ILE A 286 15.59 12.58 -12.47
C ILE A 286 14.97 12.25 -13.83
N PHE A 287 14.63 10.98 -14.06
CA PHE A 287 13.94 10.58 -15.29
C PHE A 287 12.61 11.29 -15.48
N PHE A 288 11.73 11.32 -14.46
CA PHE A 288 10.42 11.96 -14.59
C PHE A 288 10.52 13.48 -14.78
N ILE A 289 11.44 14.14 -14.09
CA ILE A 289 11.71 15.56 -14.32
C ILE A 289 12.17 15.78 -15.75
N MET A 290 13.10 14.96 -16.27
CA MET A 290 13.57 15.08 -17.65
C MET A 290 12.47 14.81 -18.68
N VAL A 291 11.54 13.87 -18.41
CA VAL A 291 10.32 13.71 -19.22
C VAL A 291 9.52 15.03 -19.27
N GLY A 292 9.36 15.70 -18.14
CA GLY A 292 8.71 17.01 -18.06
C GLY A 292 9.46 18.11 -18.80
N VAL A 293 10.78 18.15 -18.69
CA VAL A 293 11.66 19.11 -19.40
C VAL A 293 11.55 18.98 -20.91
N ASP A 294 11.43 17.75 -21.42
CA ASP A 294 11.29 17.46 -22.85
C ASP A 294 9.91 17.87 -23.42
N LEU A 295 8.88 17.98 -22.57
CA LEU A 295 7.54 18.36 -23.00
C LEU A 295 7.52 19.83 -23.43
N ASN A 296 7.12 20.09 -24.66
CA ASN A 296 6.95 21.44 -25.19
C ASN A 296 5.45 21.78 -25.33
N ILE A 297 4.83 22.18 -24.20
CA ILE A 297 3.40 22.55 -24.17
C ILE A 297 3.04 23.67 -25.13
N PRO A 298 3.86 24.76 -25.29
CA PRO A 298 3.57 25.78 -26.30
C PRO A 298 3.46 25.26 -27.73
N SER A 299 4.24 24.25 -28.13
CA SER A 299 4.13 23.65 -29.47
C SER A 299 2.84 22.84 -29.61
N LEU A 300 2.44 22.11 -28.55
CA LEU A 300 1.20 21.33 -28.54
C LEU A 300 -0.05 22.23 -28.68
N ILE A 301 -0.05 23.40 -28.05
CA ILE A 301 -1.17 24.36 -28.11
C ILE A 301 -1.32 24.95 -29.53
N LYS A 302 -0.24 25.06 -30.30
CA LYS A 302 -0.29 25.60 -31.65
C LYS A 302 -0.99 24.67 -32.66
N GLU A 303 -1.15 23.38 -32.33
CA GLU A 303 -1.83 22.41 -33.18
C GLU A 303 -3.18 21.94 -32.58
N PRO A 304 -4.29 22.66 -32.84
CA PRO A 304 -5.59 22.35 -32.23
C PRO A 304 -6.10 20.93 -32.53
N LYS A 305 -5.71 20.36 -33.65
CA LYS A 305 -6.07 18.97 -34.02
C LYS A 305 -5.49 17.96 -33.05
N LEU A 306 -4.28 18.20 -32.58
CA LEU A 306 -3.61 17.32 -31.63
C LEU A 306 -4.20 17.44 -30.22
N LEU A 307 -4.64 18.62 -29.79
CA LEU A 307 -5.30 18.82 -28.50
C LEU A 307 -6.62 18.05 -28.36
N ILE A 308 -7.33 17.83 -29.48
CA ILE A 308 -8.59 17.05 -29.50
C ILE A 308 -8.30 15.57 -29.17
N ILE A 309 -7.11 15.07 -29.44
CA ILE A 309 -6.74 13.68 -29.15
C ILE A 309 -6.74 13.42 -27.64
N ILE A 310 -6.36 14.39 -26.81
CA ILE A 310 -6.30 14.22 -25.34
C ILE A 310 -7.65 13.76 -24.74
N PRO A 311 -8.76 14.51 -24.91
CA PRO A 311 -10.04 14.08 -24.35
C PRO A 311 -10.54 12.77 -24.98
N ILE A 312 -10.30 12.55 -26.28
CA ILE A 312 -10.68 11.29 -26.94
C ILE A 312 -9.91 10.11 -26.33
N LEU A 313 -8.61 10.29 -26.09
CA LEU A 313 -7.77 9.26 -25.50
C LEU A 313 -8.16 8.96 -24.03
N ILE A 314 -8.46 9.99 -23.25
CA ILE A 314 -8.96 9.83 -21.87
C ILE A 314 -10.28 9.04 -21.87
N VAL A 315 -11.20 9.38 -22.78
CA VAL A 315 -12.46 8.62 -22.95
C VAL A 315 -12.19 7.18 -23.36
N ALA A 316 -11.23 6.94 -24.26
CA ALA A 316 -10.83 5.58 -24.64
C ALA A 316 -10.24 4.80 -23.47
N PHE A 317 -9.41 5.42 -22.63
CA PHE A 317 -8.90 4.81 -21.39
C PHE A 317 -10.03 4.40 -20.44
N ILE A 318 -11.03 5.26 -20.26
CA ILE A 318 -12.20 4.98 -19.43
C ILE A 318 -13.03 3.84 -20.01
N ILE A 319 -13.39 3.91 -21.28
CA ILE A 319 -14.24 2.93 -21.95
C ILE A 319 -13.58 1.54 -21.94
N SER A 320 -12.28 1.48 -22.21
CA SER A 320 -11.52 0.22 -22.27
C SER A 320 -11.51 -0.55 -20.95
N LYS A 321 -11.69 0.12 -19.81
CA LYS A 321 -11.73 -0.48 -18.46
C LYS A 321 -13.16 -0.58 -17.93
N LEU A 322 -13.98 0.46 -18.12
CA LEU A 322 -15.35 0.50 -17.60
C LEU A 322 -16.20 -0.67 -18.13
N ILE A 323 -16.17 -0.92 -19.42
CA ILE A 323 -17.00 -1.97 -20.02
C ILE A 323 -16.60 -3.37 -19.50
N PRO A 324 -15.31 -3.79 -19.51
CA PRO A 324 -14.91 -5.08 -18.99
C PRO A 324 -15.16 -5.24 -17.49
N VAL A 325 -14.88 -4.18 -16.71
CA VAL A 325 -15.05 -4.21 -15.25
C VAL A 325 -16.53 -4.29 -14.87
N MET A 326 -17.47 -3.82 -15.70
CA MET A 326 -18.91 -4.04 -15.44
C MET A 326 -19.28 -5.52 -15.30
N PHE A 327 -18.46 -6.45 -15.77
CA PHE A 327 -18.65 -7.88 -15.55
C PHE A 327 -18.64 -8.28 -14.08
N ILE A 328 -17.89 -7.55 -13.22
CA ILE A 328 -17.84 -7.84 -11.77
C ILE A 328 -19.07 -7.36 -11.00
N ARG A 329 -19.97 -6.59 -11.64
CA ARG A 329 -21.25 -6.15 -11.05
C ARG A 329 -22.10 -7.32 -10.54
N ARG A 330 -21.83 -8.53 -10.99
CA ARG A 330 -22.51 -9.73 -10.53
C ARG A 330 -22.22 -10.05 -9.04
N TRP A 331 -21.07 -9.61 -8.55
CA TRP A 331 -20.57 -9.92 -7.19
C TRP A 331 -20.38 -8.67 -6.33
N PHE A 332 -20.22 -7.50 -6.95
CA PHE A 332 -19.98 -6.24 -6.25
C PHE A 332 -21.04 -5.21 -6.62
N ASP A 333 -21.25 -4.26 -5.71
CA ASP A 333 -22.20 -3.15 -5.95
C ASP A 333 -21.74 -2.24 -7.10
N MET A 334 -22.67 -1.40 -7.58
CA MET A 334 -22.44 -0.55 -8.75
C MET A 334 -21.37 0.52 -8.48
N LYS A 335 -21.34 1.09 -7.26
CA LYS A 335 -20.37 2.13 -6.91
C LYS A 335 -18.96 1.57 -6.87
N THR A 336 -18.75 0.44 -6.21
CA THR A 336 -17.47 -0.29 -6.16
C THR A 336 -17.01 -0.70 -7.54
N THR A 337 -17.90 -1.21 -8.40
CA THR A 337 -17.59 -1.58 -9.79
C THR A 337 -17.09 -0.39 -10.60
N ILE A 338 -17.81 0.73 -10.57
CA ILE A 338 -17.44 1.95 -11.29
C ILE A 338 -16.14 2.54 -10.74
N ALA A 339 -16.01 2.63 -9.43
CA ALA A 339 -14.78 3.12 -8.80
C ALA A 339 -13.58 2.29 -9.23
N SER A 340 -13.67 0.95 -9.17
CA SER A 340 -12.61 0.03 -9.61
C SER A 340 -12.22 0.25 -11.08
N ALA A 341 -13.21 0.44 -11.96
CA ALA A 341 -12.95 0.74 -13.36
C ALA A 341 -12.18 2.06 -13.54
N PHE A 342 -12.54 3.09 -12.78
CA PHE A 342 -11.80 4.34 -12.79
C PHE A 342 -10.36 4.14 -12.31
N LEU A 343 -10.12 3.46 -11.18
CA LEU A 343 -8.75 3.24 -10.68
C LEU A 343 -7.88 2.50 -11.70
N LEU A 344 -8.43 1.49 -12.36
CA LEU A 344 -7.76 0.76 -13.44
C LEU A 344 -7.51 1.61 -14.70
N THR A 345 -8.10 2.82 -14.81
CA THR A 345 -7.84 3.75 -15.91
C THR A 345 -6.52 4.51 -15.75
N SER A 346 -5.89 4.47 -14.57
CA SER A 346 -4.60 5.12 -14.34
C SER A 346 -3.50 4.50 -15.21
N THR A 347 -2.83 5.34 -15.99
CA THR A 347 -1.73 4.93 -16.88
C THR A 347 -0.62 5.95 -16.78
N LEU A 348 0.64 5.53 -16.61
CA LEU A 348 1.76 6.48 -16.57
C LEU A 348 3.05 5.88 -17.14
N SER A 349 3.76 5.05 -16.36
CA SER A 349 5.12 4.61 -16.65
C SER A 349 5.25 3.94 -18.01
N LEU A 350 4.36 3.01 -18.33
CA LEU A 350 4.41 2.29 -19.59
C LEU A 350 3.98 3.15 -20.79
N VAL A 351 3.06 4.10 -20.59
CA VAL A 351 2.70 5.06 -21.66
C VAL A 351 3.89 5.95 -21.98
N ILE A 352 4.62 6.44 -20.98
CA ILE A 352 5.85 7.22 -21.18
C ILE A 352 6.89 6.37 -21.91
N ALA A 353 7.06 5.11 -21.49
CA ALA A 353 7.97 4.17 -22.14
C ALA A 353 7.61 3.97 -23.63
N ALA A 354 6.35 3.62 -23.89
CA ALA A 354 5.86 3.38 -25.24
C ALA A 354 5.97 4.61 -26.14
N ALA A 355 5.62 5.79 -25.62
CA ALA A 355 5.72 7.05 -26.35
C ALA A 355 7.18 7.39 -26.70
N LYS A 356 8.11 7.27 -25.73
CA LYS A 356 9.53 7.57 -25.94
C LYS A 356 10.23 6.57 -26.84
N ILE A 357 9.89 5.28 -26.76
CA ILE A 357 10.41 4.27 -27.69
C ILE A 357 9.92 4.57 -29.11
N SER A 358 8.61 4.82 -29.28
CA SER A 358 8.03 5.08 -30.60
C SER A 358 8.57 6.37 -31.22
N GLU A 359 8.82 7.41 -30.42
CA GLU A 359 9.48 8.65 -30.84
C GLU A 359 10.92 8.36 -31.31
N ARG A 360 11.70 7.57 -30.55
CA ARG A 360 13.07 7.18 -30.90
C ARG A 360 13.14 6.36 -32.19
N LEU A 361 12.17 5.49 -32.42
CA LEU A 361 12.03 4.69 -33.63
C LEU A 361 11.46 5.48 -34.83
N ASN A 362 11.17 6.78 -34.65
CA ASN A 362 10.52 7.65 -35.63
C ASN A 362 9.14 7.12 -36.09
N ALA A 363 8.48 6.30 -35.27
CA ALA A 363 7.13 5.79 -35.53
C ALA A 363 6.04 6.83 -35.22
N ILE A 364 6.32 7.76 -34.31
CA ILE A 364 5.44 8.90 -34.00
C ILE A 364 6.28 10.18 -33.87
N SER A 365 5.64 11.34 -34.03
CA SER A 365 6.28 12.64 -33.83
C SER A 365 6.45 12.96 -32.34
N ALA A 366 7.35 13.90 -32.01
CA ALA A 366 7.56 14.38 -30.65
C ALA A 366 6.29 15.00 -30.04
N GLU A 367 5.48 15.68 -30.88
CA GLU A 367 4.20 16.25 -30.47
C GLU A 367 3.19 15.16 -30.09
N THR A 368 3.09 14.08 -30.90
CA THR A 368 2.23 12.93 -30.57
C THR A 368 2.69 12.26 -29.28
N SER A 369 4.01 12.04 -29.13
CA SER A 369 4.59 11.53 -27.88
C SER A 369 4.19 12.40 -26.67
N GLY A 370 4.32 13.73 -26.80
CA GLY A 370 3.94 14.68 -25.77
C GLY A 370 2.46 14.60 -25.37
N ILE A 371 1.55 14.42 -26.34
CA ILE A 371 0.11 14.28 -26.09
C ILE A 371 -0.20 12.99 -25.35
N LEU A 372 0.42 11.87 -25.73
CA LEU A 372 0.24 10.59 -25.05
C LEU A 372 0.70 10.68 -23.59
N ILE A 373 1.86 11.28 -23.34
CA ILE A 373 2.40 11.51 -22.00
C ILE A 373 1.48 12.44 -21.20
N LEU A 374 1.04 13.56 -21.77
CA LEU A 374 0.18 14.52 -21.09
C LEU A 374 -1.18 13.88 -20.71
N SER A 375 -1.75 13.06 -21.61
CA SER A 375 -2.98 12.31 -21.31
C SER A 375 -2.80 11.34 -20.14
N ALA A 376 -1.66 10.65 -20.07
CA ALA A 376 -1.33 9.76 -18.96
C ALA A 376 -1.16 10.54 -17.63
N VAL A 377 -0.46 11.67 -17.65
CA VAL A 377 -0.32 12.56 -16.49
C VAL A 377 -1.70 13.01 -15.97
N ILE A 378 -2.59 13.45 -16.86
CA ILE A 378 -3.95 13.87 -16.50
C ILE A 378 -4.71 12.72 -15.82
N THR A 379 -4.67 11.52 -16.38
CA THR A 379 -5.35 10.37 -15.76
C THR A 379 -4.81 10.05 -14.39
N CYS A 380 -3.49 10.09 -14.19
CA CYS A 380 -2.86 9.83 -12.88
C CYS A 380 -3.21 10.85 -11.79
N VAL A 381 -3.51 12.10 -12.16
CA VAL A 381 -3.97 13.12 -11.21
C VAL A 381 -5.43 12.90 -10.83
N PHE A 382 -6.30 12.74 -11.82
CA PHE A 382 -7.74 12.75 -11.58
C PHE A 382 -8.31 11.41 -11.13
N VAL A 383 -7.74 10.30 -11.60
CA VAL A 383 -8.28 8.96 -11.35
C VAL A 383 -8.29 8.58 -9.85
N PRO A 384 -7.20 8.74 -9.08
CA PRO A 384 -7.23 8.44 -7.64
C PRO A 384 -8.24 9.29 -6.87
N ILE A 385 -8.40 10.56 -7.25
CA ILE A 385 -9.36 11.48 -6.63
C ILE A 385 -10.80 10.99 -6.86
N ILE A 386 -11.10 10.61 -8.12
CA ILE A 386 -12.40 10.08 -8.50
C ILE A 386 -12.67 8.76 -7.76
N PHE A 387 -11.67 7.89 -7.69
CA PHE A 387 -11.76 6.61 -6.99
C PHE A 387 -12.10 6.80 -5.51
N LYS A 388 -11.32 7.60 -4.79
CA LYS A 388 -11.54 7.87 -3.35
C LYS A 388 -12.93 8.47 -3.08
N LYS A 389 -13.47 9.27 -4.02
CA LYS A 389 -14.79 9.89 -3.88
C LYS A 389 -15.94 8.93 -4.19
N LEU A 390 -15.74 8.00 -5.12
CA LEU A 390 -16.78 7.07 -5.56
C LEU A 390 -16.80 5.76 -4.78
N PHE A 391 -15.64 5.30 -4.32
CA PHE A 391 -15.52 4.02 -3.64
C PHE A 391 -16.23 4.09 -2.29
N PRO A 392 -17.23 3.23 -2.04
CA PRO A 392 -17.87 3.16 -0.74
C PRO A 392 -16.86 2.57 0.25
N VAL A 393 -16.34 3.40 1.14
CA VAL A 393 -15.56 2.90 2.28
C VAL A 393 -16.56 2.19 3.19
N PRO A 394 -16.44 0.89 3.47
CA PRO A 394 -17.28 0.24 4.46
C PRO A 394 -17.14 0.98 5.79
N ASP A 395 -18.26 1.29 6.43
CA ASP A 395 -18.28 2.00 7.72
C ASP A 395 -17.43 1.26 8.78
N GLU A 396 -17.25 -0.04 8.64
CA GLU A 396 -16.42 -0.90 9.48
C GLU A 396 -14.92 -0.52 9.46
N PHE A 397 -14.38 0.00 8.36
CA PHE A 397 -12.97 0.45 8.29
C PHE A 397 -12.72 1.82 8.94
N ASN A 398 -13.78 2.62 9.10
CA ASN A 398 -13.73 3.91 9.78
C ASN A 398 -14.39 3.86 11.17
N ARG A 399 -14.90 2.68 11.60
CA ARG A 399 -15.52 2.56 12.90
C ARG A 399 -14.43 2.74 13.96
N LYS A 400 -14.54 3.85 14.69
CA LYS A 400 -13.76 4.04 15.89
C LYS A 400 -14.28 3.07 16.96
N ILE A 401 -13.39 2.53 17.76
CA ILE A 401 -13.76 1.75 18.94
C ILE A 401 -14.46 2.70 19.92
N GLU A 402 -15.71 2.45 20.19
CA GLU A 402 -16.53 3.31 21.04
C GLU A 402 -16.33 2.96 22.52
N VAL A 403 -15.87 3.93 23.31
CA VAL A 403 -15.56 3.74 24.73
C VAL A 403 -16.44 4.61 25.60
N SER A 404 -17.19 3.99 26.51
CA SER A 404 -17.89 4.66 27.61
C SER A 404 -17.05 4.70 28.87
N LEU A 405 -16.60 5.89 29.27
CA LEU A 405 -15.93 6.13 30.55
C LEU A 405 -16.93 6.67 31.58
N ILE A 406 -17.05 6.04 32.74
CA ILE A 406 -17.98 6.41 33.78
C ILE A 406 -17.24 6.95 35.00
N GLY A 407 -17.53 8.19 35.37
CA GLY A 407 -16.91 8.90 36.48
C GLY A 407 -15.90 9.97 36.01
N LYS A 408 -16.09 11.20 36.47
CA LYS A 408 -15.20 12.34 36.22
C LYS A 408 -14.22 12.50 37.37
N ASN A 409 -12.95 12.13 37.17
CA ASN A 409 -11.91 12.21 38.19
C ASN A 409 -10.51 12.41 37.58
N GLN A 410 -9.48 12.44 38.44
CA GLN A 410 -8.07 12.66 38.01
C GLN A 410 -7.51 11.53 37.14
N LEU A 411 -8.14 10.36 37.11
CA LEU A 411 -7.74 9.22 36.30
C LEU A 411 -8.43 9.25 34.93
N THR A 412 -9.74 9.42 34.91
CA THR A 412 -10.55 9.25 33.69
C THR A 412 -10.40 10.40 32.69
N ILE A 413 -10.21 11.64 33.16
CA ILE A 413 -10.06 12.80 32.30
C ILE A 413 -8.79 12.71 31.43
N PRO A 414 -7.58 12.49 31.98
CA PRO A 414 -6.37 12.33 31.16
C PRO A 414 -6.44 11.12 30.23
N ILE A 415 -7.08 10.03 30.65
CA ILE A 415 -7.27 8.85 29.80
C ILE A 415 -8.17 9.19 28.62
N ALA A 416 -9.30 9.87 28.84
CA ALA A 416 -10.18 10.31 27.77
C ALA A 416 -9.44 11.20 26.76
N GLN A 417 -8.62 12.16 27.24
CA GLN A 417 -7.81 13.03 26.37
C GLN A 417 -6.79 12.28 25.53
N ASN A 418 -6.10 11.30 26.13
CA ASN A 418 -5.07 10.54 25.44
C ASN A 418 -5.63 9.48 24.48
N LEU A 419 -6.80 8.90 24.78
CA LEU A 419 -7.46 7.92 23.92
C LEU A 419 -8.21 8.56 22.76
N THR A 420 -8.70 9.81 22.89
CA THR A 420 -9.38 10.52 21.79
C THR A 420 -8.42 10.70 20.63
N SER A 421 -8.49 9.81 19.68
CA SER A 421 -7.60 9.70 18.52
C SER A 421 -8.37 9.24 17.29
N GLN A 422 -7.67 8.91 16.24
CA GLN A 422 -8.30 8.32 15.03
C GLN A 422 -8.93 6.95 15.29
N LEU A 423 -8.50 6.21 16.33
CA LEU A 423 -8.93 4.85 16.63
C LEU A 423 -10.06 4.74 17.66
N TYR A 424 -10.18 5.70 18.59
CA TYR A 424 -11.14 5.64 19.69
C TYR A 424 -12.10 6.83 19.66
N ASP A 425 -13.38 6.57 19.93
CA ASP A 425 -14.41 7.57 20.23
C ASP A 425 -14.82 7.45 21.69
N VAL A 426 -14.36 8.39 22.51
CA VAL A 426 -14.49 8.32 23.96
C VAL A 426 -15.59 9.26 24.45
N THR A 427 -16.59 8.71 25.12
CA THR A 427 -17.66 9.46 25.80
C THR A 427 -17.52 9.32 27.30
N LEU A 428 -17.39 10.44 28.01
CA LEU A 428 -17.29 10.50 29.48
C LEU A 428 -18.64 10.78 30.11
N TYR A 429 -19.17 9.85 30.90
CA TYR A 429 -20.43 9.98 31.64
C TYR A 429 -20.13 10.36 33.08
N TYR A 430 -20.73 11.45 33.57
CA TYR A 430 -20.49 11.91 34.92
C TYR A 430 -21.74 12.50 35.59
N ARG A 431 -21.83 12.34 36.90
CA ARG A 431 -22.83 13.02 37.73
C ARG A 431 -22.27 14.38 38.16
N LYS A 432 -23.11 15.42 38.10
CA LYS A 432 -22.71 16.78 38.51
C LYS A 432 -22.38 16.81 39.99
N ASP A 433 -21.11 16.96 40.32
CA ASP A 433 -20.65 17.25 41.67
C ASP A 433 -20.40 18.75 41.82
N LEU A 434 -20.97 19.39 42.84
CA LEU A 434 -20.91 20.85 43.05
C LEU A 434 -19.50 21.38 43.31
N SER A 435 -18.51 20.52 43.43
CA SER A 435 -17.13 20.85 43.82
C SER A 435 -16.14 21.02 42.64
N ASP A 436 -16.46 20.62 41.43
CA ASP A 436 -15.46 20.57 40.35
C ASP A 436 -15.68 21.67 39.29
N ARG A 437 -14.96 22.80 39.45
CA ARG A 437 -14.98 23.98 38.55
C ARG A 437 -13.91 23.93 37.46
N ARG A 438 -13.32 22.78 37.13
CA ARG A 438 -12.30 22.72 36.07
C ARG A 438 -12.96 22.85 34.71
N GLN A 439 -12.64 23.90 33.99
CA GLN A 439 -12.90 24.02 32.54
C GLN A 439 -11.97 23.00 31.84
N LEU A 440 -12.57 22.08 31.11
CA LEU A 440 -11.87 21.09 30.30
C LEU A 440 -11.89 21.51 28.83
N SER A 441 -10.91 21.08 28.07
CA SER A 441 -10.81 21.30 26.63
C SER A 441 -12.03 20.75 25.89
N ASP A 442 -12.44 21.44 24.83
CA ASP A 442 -13.62 21.14 23.99
C ASP A 442 -13.52 19.81 23.20
N ASP A 443 -12.43 19.06 23.36
CA ASP A 443 -12.11 17.89 22.51
C ASP A 443 -12.72 16.56 23.00
N ILE A 444 -13.39 16.52 24.17
CA ILE A 444 -13.97 15.29 24.73
C ILE A 444 -15.48 15.40 24.79
N THR A 445 -16.19 14.41 24.27
CA THR A 445 -17.64 14.28 24.44
C THR A 445 -17.96 13.93 25.89
N MET A 446 -18.64 14.84 26.61
CA MET A 446 -19.05 14.62 27.99
C MET A 446 -20.55 14.70 28.17
N ILE A 447 -21.12 13.71 28.83
CA ILE A 447 -22.56 13.60 29.08
C ILE A 447 -22.81 13.64 30.60
N GLU A 448 -23.58 14.67 31.03
CA GLU A 448 -24.04 14.78 32.42
C GLU A 448 -25.22 13.81 32.64
N ILE A 449 -25.10 12.96 33.67
CA ILE A 449 -26.15 12.03 34.05
C ILE A 449 -26.76 12.43 35.40
N ALA A 450 -28.04 12.16 35.56
CA ALA A 450 -28.78 12.45 36.81
C ALA A 450 -28.37 11.48 37.92
N ASP A 451 -28.33 10.20 37.61
CA ASP A 451 -27.96 9.10 38.51
C ASP A 451 -27.40 7.92 37.72
N TYR A 452 -27.02 6.83 38.42
CA TYR A 452 -26.47 5.60 37.84
C TYR A 452 -27.53 4.47 37.81
N GLU A 453 -28.82 4.84 37.67
CA GLU A 453 -29.88 3.87 37.52
C GLU A 453 -29.96 3.33 36.08
N GLN A 454 -30.38 2.07 35.95
CA GLN A 454 -30.38 1.35 34.66
C GLN A 454 -31.11 2.11 33.56
N ASP A 455 -32.33 2.59 33.85
CA ASP A 455 -33.16 3.29 32.87
C ASP A 455 -32.55 4.57 32.32
N VAL A 456 -31.70 5.26 33.13
CA VAL A 456 -31.00 6.48 32.70
C VAL A 456 -29.83 6.12 31.80
N LEU A 457 -29.06 5.10 32.17
CA LEU A 457 -27.86 4.67 31.44
C LEU A 457 -28.22 4.06 30.07
N GLU A 458 -29.31 3.26 30.01
CA GLU A 458 -29.82 2.69 28.76
C GLU A 458 -30.30 3.78 27.79
N ARG A 459 -31.08 4.76 28.25
CA ARG A 459 -31.57 5.86 27.41
C ARG A 459 -30.46 6.70 26.79
N LEU A 460 -29.33 6.76 27.44
CA LEU A 460 -28.14 7.51 26.96
C LEU A 460 -27.21 6.66 26.09
N GLY A 461 -27.56 5.40 25.80
CA GLY A 461 -26.79 4.50 24.95
C GLY A 461 -25.42 4.13 25.54
N LEU A 462 -25.29 4.13 26.87
CA LEU A 462 -24.03 3.84 27.54
C LEU A 462 -23.55 2.41 27.27
N PHE A 463 -24.49 1.47 27.15
CA PHE A 463 -24.21 0.05 26.93
C PHE A 463 -24.15 -0.35 25.45
N ASP A 464 -24.45 0.58 24.51
CA ASP A 464 -24.36 0.35 23.07
C ASP A 464 -22.93 0.63 22.54
N ARG A 465 -21.91 0.36 23.37
CA ARG A 465 -20.50 0.67 23.11
C ARG A 465 -19.64 -0.59 23.17
N ASP A 466 -18.48 -0.55 22.51
CA ASP A 466 -17.55 -1.69 22.47
C ASP A 466 -16.88 -1.92 23.83
N ILE A 467 -16.53 -0.84 24.53
CA ILE A 467 -15.84 -0.89 25.83
C ILE A 467 -16.56 -0.01 26.84
N VAL A 468 -16.81 -0.55 28.03
CA VAL A 468 -17.35 0.18 29.18
C VAL A 468 -16.37 0.15 30.36
N VAL A 469 -15.95 1.33 30.80
CA VAL A 469 -15.03 1.50 31.93
C VAL A 469 -15.74 2.17 33.10
N CYS A 470 -15.99 1.44 34.17
CA CYS A 470 -16.60 1.93 35.40
C CYS A 470 -15.50 2.39 36.36
N ALA A 471 -15.28 3.68 36.44
CA ALA A 471 -14.16 4.26 37.21
C ALA A 471 -14.59 5.49 38.03
N THR A 472 -15.75 5.44 38.67
CA THR A 472 -16.15 6.43 39.69
C THR A 472 -15.29 6.28 40.96
N ASN A 473 -15.48 7.17 41.93
CA ASN A 473 -14.80 7.04 43.24
C ASN A 473 -15.59 6.15 44.22
N ASP A 474 -16.67 5.48 43.77
CA ASP A 474 -17.54 4.64 44.57
C ASP A 474 -17.54 3.21 43.99
N ASP A 475 -17.00 2.26 44.78
CA ASP A 475 -16.88 0.86 44.38
C ASP A 475 -18.24 0.19 44.15
N ASP A 476 -19.30 0.57 44.93
CA ASP A 476 -20.64 -0.03 44.80
C ASP A 476 -21.33 0.40 43.51
N ILE A 477 -21.16 1.67 43.13
CA ILE A 477 -21.62 2.19 41.85
C ILE A 477 -20.90 1.47 40.71
N ASN A 478 -19.57 1.36 40.79
CA ASN A 478 -18.76 0.70 39.77
C ASN A 478 -19.18 -0.76 39.57
N ARG A 479 -19.40 -1.50 40.67
CA ARG A 479 -19.91 -2.89 40.64
C ARG A 479 -21.29 -3.00 39.97
N LYS A 480 -22.20 -2.12 40.40
CA LYS A 480 -23.59 -2.11 39.86
C LYS A 480 -23.57 -1.89 38.36
N VAL A 481 -22.87 -0.87 37.88
CA VAL A 481 -22.85 -0.52 36.48
C VAL A 481 -22.09 -1.55 35.64
N ALA A 482 -20.99 -2.11 36.15
CA ALA A 482 -20.25 -3.16 35.44
C ALA A 482 -21.07 -4.44 35.25
N LYS A 483 -21.85 -4.86 36.27
CA LYS A 483 -22.80 -5.98 36.16
C LYS A 483 -23.88 -5.68 35.11
N LEU A 484 -24.45 -4.47 35.12
CA LEU A 484 -25.44 -4.05 34.10
C LEU A 484 -24.83 -4.08 32.69
N ALA A 485 -23.60 -3.58 32.48
CA ALA A 485 -22.93 -3.63 31.19
C ALA A 485 -22.80 -5.07 30.67
N LYS A 486 -22.45 -6.03 31.53
CA LYS A 486 -22.38 -7.45 31.13
C LYS A 486 -23.76 -8.06 30.84
N THR A 487 -24.82 -7.67 31.53
CA THR A 487 -26.20 -8.12 31.18
C THR A 487 -26.62 -7.60 29.81
N HIS A 488 -26.10 -6.46 29.36
CA HIS A 488 -26.32 -5.89 28.03
C HIS A 488 -25.31 -6.41 26.98
N GLN A 489 -24.55 -7.48 27.31
CA GLN A 489 -23.62 -8.14 26.39
C GLN A 489 -22.47 -7.24 25.89
N VAL A 490 -22.09 -6.20 26.63
CA VAL A 490 -20.89 -5.41 26.30
C VAL A 490 -19.69 -6.34 26.34
N GLU A 491 -18.93 -6.34 25.25
CA GLU A 491 -17.84 -7.28 25.04
C GLU A 491 -16.72 -7.08 26.08
N HIS A 492 -16.29 -5.83 26.29
CA HIS A 492 -15.18 -5.50 27.16
C HIS A 492 -15.62 -4.56 28.30
N VAL A 493 -15.58 -5.04 29.53
CA VAL A 493 -15.99 -4.27 30.72
C VAL A 493 -14.86 -4.22 31.73
N ILE A 494 -14.43 -3.01 32.09
CA ILE A 494 -13.38 -2.73 33.09
C ILE A 494 -14.03 -2.06 34.29
N CYS A 495 -13.80 -2.60 35.48
CA CYS A 495 -14.36 -2.10 36.73
C CYS A 495 -13.25 -1.71 37.71
N ARG A 496 -13.22 -0.44 38.12
CA ARG A 496 -12.33 0.04 39.18
C ARG A 496 -12.88 -0.35 40.55
N LEU A 497 -12.06 -1.07 41.33
CA LEU A 497 -12.36 -1.41 42.72
C LEU A 497 -11.14 -1.15 43.59
N GLU A 498 -11.29 -0.35 44.63
CA GLU A 498 -10.22 -0.08 45.61
C GLU A 498 -10.32 -0.98 46.84
N SER A 499 -11.47 -1.61 47.07
CA SER A 499 -11.66 -2.58 48.14
C SER A 499 -10.83 -3.84 47.89
N THR A 500 -10.17 -4.35 48.91
CA THR A 500 -9.31 -5.54 48.85
C THR A 500 -10.09 -6.87 48.89
N THR A 501 -11.41 -6.85 48.75
CA THR A 501 -12.23 -8.06 48.67
C THR A 501 -12.06 -8.71 47.30
N ASP A 502 -11.68 -10.00 47.30
CA ASP A 502 -11.64 -10.84 46.11
C ASP A 502 -13.08 -10.98 45.52
N ASP A 503 -13.42 -10.13 44.60
CA ASP A 503 -14.70 -10.20 43.87
C ASP A 503 -14.62 -11.25 42.76
N THR A 504 -14.51 -12.52 43.15
CA THR A 504 -14.49 -13.68 42.24
C THR A 504 -15.72 -13.72 41.34
N GLU A 505 -16.88 -13.26 41.81
CA GLU A 505 -18.11 -13.19 41.03
C GLU A 505 -18.01 -12.27 39.79
N LEU A 506 -17.32 -11.14 39.90
CA LEU A 506 -17.11 -10.23 38.76
C LEU A 506 -16.11 -10.80 37.76
N VAL A 507 -15.01 -11.39 38.26
CA VAL A 507 -14.01 -12.03 37.40
C VAL A 507 -14.60 -13.23 36.66
N ASP A 508 -15.40 -14.06 37.33
CA ASP A 508 -16.09 -15.20 36.73
C ASP A 508 -17.12 -14.77 35.65
N SER A 509 -17.65 -13.55 35.79
CA SER A 509 -18.53 -12.92 34.79
C SER A 509 -17.78 -12.28 33.61
N GLY A 510 -16.44 -12.37 33.56
CA GLY A 510 -15.62 -11.79 32.50
C GLY A 510 -15.49 -10.26 32.59
N ILE A 511 -15.56 -9.69 33.81
CA ILE A 511 -15.29 -8.27 34.08
C ILE A 511 -13.84 -8.14 34.54
N GLU A 512 -13.09 -7.25 33.89
CA GLU A 512 -11.72 -6.94 34.26
C GLU A 512 -11.68 -5.97 35.44
N ILE A 513 -11.00 -6.36 36.54
CA ILE A 513 -10.88 -5.52 37.73
C ILE A 513 -9.59 -4.71 37.68
N PHE A 514 -9.73 -3.40 37.79
CA PHE A 514 -8.63 -2.46 37.94
C PHE A 514 -8.63 -1.89 39.36
N SER A 515 -7.50 -1.99 40.07
CA SER A 515 -7.29 -1.39 41.39
C SER A 515 -6.09 -0.47 41.38
N SER A 516 -6.28 0.80 41.74
CA SER A 516 -5.17 1.74 41.84
C SER A 516 -4.13 1.28 42.87
N TYR A 517 -4.57 0.66 43.96
CA TYR A 517 -3.67 0.12 44.99
C TYR A 517 -2.80 -1.02 44.46
N LEU A 518 -3.42 -1.99 43.76
CA LEU A 518 -2.69 -3.12 43.20
C LEU A 518 -1.75 -2.66 42.08
N SER A 519 -2.20 -1.77 41.21
CA SER A 519 -1.41 -1.20 40.12
C SER A 519 -0.19 -0.45 40.67
N ASN A 520 -0.37 0.40 41.65
CA ASN A 520 0.73 1.13 42.29
C ASN A 520 1.71 0.18 42.99
N LYS A 521 1.23 -0.87 43.66
CA LYS A 521 2.10 -1.89 44.29
C LYS A 521 2.94 -2.63 43.25
N ILE A 522 2.33 -3.06 42.12
CA ILE A 522 3.03 -3.76 41.06
C ILE A 522 4.03 -2.81 40.38
N LEU A 523 3.64 -1.57 40.11
CA LEU A 523 4.49 -0.57 39.51
C LEU A 523 5.70 -0.23 40.41
N LEU A 524 5.47 -0.01 41.70
CA LEU A 524 6.55 0.27 42.67
C LEU A 524 7.53 -0.91 42.79
N LYS A 525 6.98 -2.15 42.82
CA LYS A 525 7.82 -3.35 42.80
C LYS A 525 8.65 -3.42 41.52
N GLY A 526 8.03 -3.18 40.36
CA GLY A 526 8.71 -3.16 39.09
C GLY A 526 9.81 -2.11 38.99
N LEU A 527 9.59 -0.92 39.54
CA LEU A 527 10.61 0.14 39.62
C LEU A 527 11.82 -0.25 40.49
N ILE A 528 11.59 -1.01 41.56
CA ILE A 528 12.68 -1.51 42.42
C ILE A 528 13.46 -2.59 41.69
N GLU A 529 12.80 -3.53 41.05
CA GLU A 529 13.42 -4.67 40.37
C GLU A 529 13.99 -4.30 38.98
N THR A 530 13.37 -3.34 38.29
CA THR A 530 13.71 -2.95 36.91
C THR A 530 13.53 -1.43 36.74
N PRO A 531 14.55 -0.59 37.03
CA PRO A 531 14.43 0.88 37.05
C PRO A 531 13.95 1.50 35.74
N ASN A 532 14.17 0.85 34.59
CA ASN A 532 13.75 1.31 33.27
C ASN A 532 12.32 0.92 32.89
N MET A 533 11.57 0.24 33.76
CA MET A 533 10.21 -0.24 33.48
C MET A 533 9.23 0.89 33.16
N LEU A 534 9.36 2.04 33.85
CA LEU A 534 8.54 3.22 33.56
C LEU A 534 8.77 3.76 32.14
N ASN A 535 10.02 3.74 31.66
CA ASN A 535 10.34 4.19 30.31
C ASN A 535 9.71 3.27 29.24
N LEU A 536 9.65 1.96 29.53
CA LEU A 536 9.00 0.98 28.65
C LEU A 536 7.47 1.11 28.65
N LEU A 537 6.86 1.52 29.76
CA LEU A 537 5.40 1.68 29.86
C LEU A 537 4.91 3.07 29.43
N SER A 538 5.76 4.10 29.48
CA SER A 538 5.40 5.49 29.21
C SER A 538 5.79 6.00 27.81
N ASN A 539 6.74 5.35 27.13
CA ASN A 539 7.15 5.71 25.78
C ASN A 539 6.22 5.08 24.75
N VAL A 540 5.57 5.90 23.97
CA VAL A 540 4.66 5.47 22.88
C VAL A 540 5.39 4.62 21.82
N GLU A 541 6.69 4.86 21.61
CA GLU A 541 7.52 4.12 20.63
C GLU A 541 7.95 2.72 21.13
N THR A 542 7.86 2.44 22.43
CA THR A 542 8.29 1.16 23.03
C THR A 542 7.18 0.48 23.84
N SER A 543 5.93 0.86 23.62
CA SER A 543 4.77 0.31 24.32
C SER A 543 4.57 -1.17 24.03
N LEU A 544 3.98 -1.87 24.98
CA LEU A 544 3.49 -3.24 24.79
C LEU A 544 2.07 -3.16 24.23
N TYR A 545 1.83 -3.93 23.18
CA TYR A 545 0.53 -4.02 22.54
C TYR A 545 0.00 -5.44 22.63
N GLU A 546 -1.31 -5.58 22.79
CA GLU A 546 -2.00 -6.86 22.70
C GLU A 546 -2.70 -6.95 21.36
N ILE A 547 -2.54 -8.08 20.66
CA ILE A 547 -3.14 -8.38 19.37
C ILE A 547 -3.79 -9.76 19.46
N GLN A 548 -5.04 -9.88 19.05
CA GLN A 548 -5.73 -11.16 19.00
C GLN A 548 -5.44 -11.88 17.67
N MET A 549 -5.14 -13.16 17.74
CA MET A 549 -4.95 -14.01 16.57
C MET A 549 -6.29 -14.58 16.10
N LEU A 550 -7.00 -13.80 15.26
CA LEU A 550 -8.31 -14.18 14.69
C LEU A 550 -8.21 -14.63 13.23
N ASN A 551 -7.00 -14.62 12.65
CA ASN A 551 -6.79 -14.98 11.27
C ASN A 551 -6.40 -16.46 11.11
N TYR A 552 -7.32 -17.29 10.65
CA TYR A 552 -7.11 -18.73 10.41
C TYR A 552 -5.96 -19.06 9.43
N LYS A 553 -5.58 -18.11 8.57
CA LYS A 553 -4.46 -18.26 7.63
C LYS A 553 -3.15 -18.56 8.35
N TYR A 554 -2.98 -18.04 9.55
CA TYR A 554 -1.76 -18.19 10.36
C TYR A 554 -1.91 -19.26 11.46
N GLU A 555 -3.02 -19.98 11.51
CA GLU A 555 -3.20 -21.06 12.45
C GLU A 555 -2.16 -22.17 12.22
N ASN A 556 -1.55 -22.65 13.30
CA ASN A 556 -0.49 -23.66 13.30
C ASN A 556 0.82 -23.27 12.56
N ILE A 557 0.98 -21.99 12.17
CA ILE A 557 2.25 -21.48 11.67
C ILE A 557 3.22 -21.30 12.84
N GLN A 558 4.46 -21.78 12.67
CA GLN A 558 5.54 -21.52 13.63
C GLN A 558 6.00 -20.07 13.50
N LEU A 559 6.27 -19.39 14.62
CA LEU A 559 6.71 -17.99 14.63
C LEU A 559 7.90 -17.70 13.71
N ARG A 560 8.86 -18.63 13.62
CA ARG A 560 10.01 -18.49 12.68
C ARG A 560 9.62 -18.49 11.20
N ASN A 561 8.44 -18.97 10.85
CA ASN A 561 7.91 -19.03 9.50
C ASN A 561 6.76 -18.03 9.30
N PHE A 562 6.51 -17.19 10.29
CA PHE A 562 5.48 -16.17 10.23
C PHE A 562 5.91 -15.09 9.22
N PRO A 563 5.14 -14.82 8.18
CA PRO A 563 5.58 -14.00 7.04
C PRO A 563 5.42 -12.49 7.27
N PHE A 564 5.59 -12.02 8.49
CA PHE A 564 5.51 -10.60 8.83
C PHE A 564 6.92 -10.03 8.97
N GLY A 565 7.29 -9.05 8.12
CA GLY A 565 8.63 -8.47 8.02
C GLY A 565 8.85 -7.21 8.84
N GLY A 566 7.89 -6.78 9.67
CA GLY A 566 8.01 -5.59 10.51
C GLY A 566 8.93 -5.78 11.72
N ASP A 567 9.50 -4.67 12.22
CA ASP A 567 10.35 -4.67 13.42
C ASP A 567 9.49 -4.83 14.68
N ILE A 568 9.03 -6.08 14.91
CA ILE A 568 8.17 -6.49 16.02
C ILE A 568 8.77 -7.67 16.76
N ILE A 569 8.70 -7.61 18.08
CA ILE A 569 9.12 -8.68 18.99
C ILE A 569 7.88 -9.24 19.68
N PHE A 570 7.65 -10.55 19.55
CA PHE A 570 6.65 -11.27 20.35
C PHE A 570 7.19 -11.50 21.75
N VAL A 571 6.59 -10.83 22.74
CA VAL A 571 7.04 -10.88 24.13
C VAL A 571 6.39 -12.05 24.88
N ARG A 572 5.08 -12.27 24.66
CA ARG A 572 4.28 -13.33 25.27
C ARG A 572 3.14 -13.75 24.36
N ILE A 573 2.70 -14.99 24.53
CA ILE A 573 1.45 -15.51 23.94
C ILE A 573 0.58 -15.97 25.11
N ILE A 574 -0.64 -15.42 25.19
CA ILE A 574 -1.62 -15.82 26.19
C ILE A 574 -2.63 -16.73 25.49
N ARG A 575 -2.68 -17.99 25.93
CA ARG A 575 -3.56 -19.02 25.38
C ARG A 575 -4.33 -19.68 26.53
N ASN A 576 -5.65 -19.64 26.50
CA ASN A 576 -6.51 -20.20 27.56
C ASN A 576 -6.10 -19.71 28.96
N ASN A 577 -5.76 -18.44 29.12
CA ASN A 577 -5.24 -17.81 30.34
C ASN A 577 -3.84 -18.30 30.80
N GLU A 578 -3.14 -19.13 30.03
CA GLU A 578 -1.77 -19.52 30.30
C GLU A 578 -0.78 -18.66 29.49
N SER A 579 0.28 -18.18 30.17
CA SER A 579 1.32 -17.37 29.54
C SER A 579 2.42 -18.24 28.96
N ILE A 580 2.59 -18.22 27.65
CA ILE A 580 3.59 -18.98 26.88
C ILE A 580 4.74 -18.03 26.51
N VAL A 581 6.00 -18.47 26.73
CA VAL A 581 7.18 -17.79 26.19
C VAL A 581 7.31 -18.13 24.72
N PRO A 582 7.23 -17.15 23.80
CA PRO A 582 7.31 -17.43 22.38
C PRO A 582 8.74 -17.85 21.99
N HIS A 583 8.83 -18.90 21.20
CA HIS A 583 10.06 -19.37 20.57
C HIS A 583 9.83 -19.52 19.07
N GLY A 584 10.87 -19.55 18.25
CA GLY A 584 10.71 -19.71 16.81
C GLY A 584 9.90 -20.96 16.39
N TYR A 585 9.82 -21.99 17.24
CA TYR A 585 9.03 -23.21 17.01
C TYR A 585 7.60 -23.13 17.59
N THR A 586 7.27 -22.08 18.34
CA THR A 586 5.92 -21.91 18.88
C THR A 586 4.94 -21.71 17.74
N GLN A 587 3.86 -22.48 17.74
CA GLN A 587 2.79 -22.37 16.76
C GLN A 587 1.74 -21.38 17.24
N LEU A 588 1.32 -20.46 16.38
CA LEU A 588 0.17 -19.59 16.61
C LEU A 588 -1.11 -20.41 16.50
N ARG A 589 -2.10 -20.10 17.35
CA ARG A 589 -3.43 -20.71 17.31
C ARG A 589 -4.50 -19.63 17.30
N TYR A 590 -5.61 -19.94 16.67
CA TYR A 590 -6.78 -19.09 16.70
C TYR A 590 -7.20 -18.79 18.14
N GLY A 591 -7.46 -17.52 18.45
CA GLY A 591 -7.80 -17.04 19.78
C GLY A 591 -6.61 -16.77 20.71
N ASP A 592 -5.35 -16.95 20.26
CA ASP A 592 -4.18 -16.51 21.02
C ASP A 592 -4.17 -15.00 21.17
N ARG A 593 -3.85 -14.50 22.37
CA ARG A 593 -3.55 -13.09 22.60
C ARG A 593 -2.03 -12.89 22.61
N LEU A 594 -1.54 -12.10 21.67
CA LEU A 594 -0.12 -11.89 21.41
C LEU A 594 0.30 -10.57 22.03
N ILE A 595 1.20 -10.60 23.01
CA ILE A 595 1.82 -9.40 23.56
C ILE A 595 3.06 -9.13 22.73
N VAL A 596 3.06 -7.99 22.04
CA VAL A 596 4.12 -7.58 21.12
C VAL A 596 4.66 -6.20 21.49
N THR A 597 5.89 -5.92 21.07
CA THR A 597 6.50 -4.59 21.13
C THR A 597 7.17 -4.29 19.79
N GLY A 598 7.17 -3.04 19.38
CA GLY A 598 7.72 -2.57 18.12
C GLY A 598 7.24 -1.16 17.79
N ALA A 599 7.68 -0.61 16.67
CA ALA A 599 7.20 0.68 16.20
C ALA A 599 5.69 0.60 15.91
N LYS A 600 4.96 1.65 16.27
CA LYS A 600 3.49 1.70 16.20
C LYS A 600 2.95 1.34 14.81
N GLU A 601 3.63 1.78 13.77
CA GLU A 601 3.24 1.52 12.37
C GLU A 601 3.20 0.01 12.06
N TYR A 602 4.23 -0.74 12.47
CA TYR A 602 4.29 -2.19 12.28
C TYR A 602 3.31 -2.95 13.20
N VAL A 603 3.08 -2.42 14.41
CA VAL A 603 2.09 -3.02 15.32
C VAL A 603 0.68 -2.85 14.77
N ASP A 604 0.34 -1.66 14.26
CA ASP A 604 -0.97 -1.41 13.64
C ASP A 604 -1.16 -2.28 12.38
N GLU A 605 -0.11 -2.49 11.59
CA GLU A 605 -0.12 -3.40 10.44
C GLU A 605 -0.32 -4.86 10.87
N LEU A 606 0.42 -5.32 11.89
CA LEU A 606 0.25 -6.67 12.43
C LEU A 606 -1.13 -6.88 13.03
N LYS A 607 -1.67 -5.88 13.69
CA LYS A 607 -3.02 -5.90 14.26
C LYS A 607 -4.08 -6.06 13.16
N GLN A 608 -3.95 -5.29 12.07
CA GLN A 608 -4.81 -5.44 10.90
C GLN A 608 -4.70 -6.84 10.28
N GLU A 609 -3.49 -7.41 10.20
CA GLU A 609 -3.26 -8.74 9.64
C GLU A 609 -3.88 -9.86 10.47
N LEU A 610 -3.90 -9.74 11.80
CA LEU A 610 -4.28 -10.81 12.71
C LEU A 610 -5.70 -10.67 13.26
N GLU A 611 -6.20 -9.45 13.52
CA GLU A 611 -7.51 -9.21 14.12
C GLU A 611 -8.61 -8.94 13.10
N PHE A 612 -8.28 -8.22 12.01
CA PHE A 612 -9.27 -7.79 11.01
C PHE A 612 -9.14 -8.62 9.72
N TYR A 613 -9.37 -9.92 9.85
CA TYR A 613 -9.43 -10.80 8.68
C TYR A 613 -10.85 -10.81 8.12
N PHE A 614 -10.98 -10.31 6.88
CA PHE A 614 -12.15 -10.47 6.02
C PHE A 614 -11.78 -11.20 4.74
#